data_6fd20399059375c86d0f30fd9b96fcc5
#
_entry.id   6fd20399059375c86d0f30fd9b96fcc5
#
_cell.length_a   1.000
_cell.length_b   1.000
_cell.length_c   1.000
_cell.angle_alpha   90.00
_cell.angle_beta   90.00
_cell.angle_gamma   90.00
#
_symmetry.space_group_name_H-M   'P 1'
#
loop_
_entity.id
_entity.type
_entity.pdbx_description
1 polymer ?
#
loop_
_entity_poly.entity_id
_entity_poly.type
_entity_poly.pdbx_seq_one_letter_code
_entity_poly.pdbx_strand_id
1 'polypeptide(L)'
;INGHVFYEERMLCLLMLLRMQNTHVVFVSSVPIDPVIIDYYLHLLPGITGYHARQRLHLLSCYDSGHSSLTQKILDRPRLIHRIKSAIPAGHIAHLACFNVTPLERSLAVRLGLPVYGCDPALYKWGTKSRSRQVFKDCNMLLPDGFEDVKNEAEIIAALIALKKKHPALNKAVIKMDDGFSGEGNAIFSY
;
A
#
# COMPACT_ATOMS: atom_id res chain seq x y z
N ILE A 1 7.83 -4.23 -10.95
CA ILE A 1 8.13 -2.79 -10.92
C ILE A 1 9.59 -2.63 -10.57
N ASN A 2 10.37 -1.92 -11.39
CA ASN A 2 11.74 -1.58 -11.07
C ASN A 2 11.77 -0.67 -9.82
N GLY A 3 12.65 -0.99 -8.85
CA GLY A 3 12.77 -0.21 -7.63
C GLY A 3 11.65 -0.42 -6.60
N HIS A 4 10.88 -1.49 -6.70
CA HIS A 4 9.77 -1.79 -5.77
C HIS A 4 10.17 -1.74 -4.29
N VAL A 5 11.41 -2.12 -3.95
CA VAL A 5 11.91 -2.08 -2.56
C VAL A 5 11.98 -0.64 -2.00
N PHE A 6 12.17 0.37 -2.85
CA PHE A 6 12.20 1.77 -2.42
C PHE A 6 10.80 2.35 -2.17
N TYR A 7 9.76 1.66 -2.60
CA TYR A 7 8.38 2.07 -2.29
C TYR A 7 8.04 1.99 -0.81
N GLU A 8 8.73 1.13 -0.09
CA GLU A 8 8.56 0.98 1.35
C GLU A 8 8.97 2.27 2.09
N GLU A 9 9.90 3.04 1.52
CA GLU A 9 10.36 4.33 2.07
C GLU A 9 9.24 5.39 2.14
N ARG A 10 8.16 5.24 1.38
CA ARG A 10 6.99 6.12 1.45
C ARG A 10 6.36 6.16 2.85
N MET A 11 6.47 5.06 3.59
CA MET A 11 5.98 4.97 4.97
C MET A 11 6.88 5.69 5.98
N LEU A 12 8.07 6.16 5.57
CA LEU A 12 8.95 6.96 6.44
C LEU A 12 8.32 8.28 6.88
N CYS A 13 7.29 8.77 6.17
CA CYS A 13 6.48 9.89 6.64
C CYS A 13 5.90 9.66 8.04
N LEU A 14 5.66 8.40 8.44
CA LEU A 14 5.18 8.05 9.78
C LEU A 14 6.23 8.28 10.88
N LEU A 15 7.49 8.54 10.55
CA LEU A 15 8.49 8.95 11.54
C LEU A 15 8.10 10.27 12.23
N MET A 16 7.20 11.07 11.64
CA MET A 16 6.61 12.23 12.29
C MET A 16 5.91 11.90 13.62
N LEU A 17 5.46 10.67 13.81
CA LEU A 17 4.85 10.20 15.05
C LEU A 17 5.84 10.23 16.22
N LEU A 18 7.15 10.20 15.95
CA LEU A 18 8.19 10.33 16.99
C LEU A 18 8.20 11.69 17.70
N ARG A 19 7.46 12.69 17.17
CA ARG A 19 7.22 13.97 17.88
C ARG A 19 6.37 13.77 19.13
N MET A 20 5.53 12.75 19.17
CA MET A 20 4.71 12.46 20.33
C MET A 20 5.57 11.79 21.40
N GLN A 21 5.44 12.27 22.63
CA GLN A 21 6.12 11.67 23.78
C GLN A 21 5.68 10.20 23.93
N ASN A 22 6.61 9.35 24.32
CA ASN A 22 6.36 7.92 24.56
C ASN A 22 5.90 7.12 23.33
N THR A 23 6.01 7.69 22.13
CA THR A 23 5.72 6.96 20.89
C THR A 23 7.00 6.31 20.36
N HIS A 24 6.94 5.02 20.12
CA HIS A 24 7.98 4.23 19.47
C HIS A 24 7.52 3.84 18.08
N VAL A 25 8.46 3.80 17.13
CA VAL A 25 8.21 3.33 15.76
C VAL A 25 9.12 2.14 15.49
N VAL A 26 8.53 1.02 15.12
CA VAL A 26 9.24 -0.15 14.59
C VAL A 26 9.02 -0.15 13.09
N PHE A 27 10.03 0.26 12.33
CA PHE A 27 9.99 0.29 10.87
C PHE A 27 10.65 -0.95 10.30
N VAL A 28 9.94 -1.66 9.43
CA VAL A 28 10.43 -2.88 8.79
C VAL A 28 10.47 -2.68 7.29
N SER A 29 11.59 -3.05 6.66
CA SER A 29 11.79 -2.93 5.21
C SER A 29 12.37 -4.21 4.60
N SER A 30 12.22 -4.37 3.29
CA SER A 30 12.82 -5.48 2.54
C SER A 30 14.34 -5.43 2.58
N VAL A 31 14.91 -4.24 2.37
CA VAL A 31 16.36 -3.96 2.43
C VAL A 31 16.61 -2.86 3.46
N PRO A 32 17.82 -2.79 4.05
CA PRO A 32 18.14 -1.69 4.96
C PRO A 32 17.95 -0.33 4.31
N ILE A 33 17.32 0.60 5.02
CA ILE A 33 17.19 1.99 4.59
C ILE A 33 18.54 2.69 4.79
N ASP A 34 18.92 3.51 3.82
CA ASP A 34 20.16 4.30 3.93
C ASP A 34 20.08 5.24 5.15
N PRO A 35 21.09 5.24 6.02
CA PRO A 35 21.13 6.12 7.20
C PRO A 35 20.92 7.60 6.88
N VAL A 36 21.40 8.07 5.71
CA VAL A 36 21.22 9.46 5.27
C VAL A 36 19.75 9.80 5.08
N ILE A 37 18.95 8.87 4.53
CA ILE A 37 17.51 9.06 4.37
C ILE A 37 16.84 9.15 5.74
N ILE A 38 17.19 8.28 6.68
CA ILE A 38 16.65 8.32 8.04
C ILE A 38 17.01 9.64 8.72
N ASP A 39 18.27 10.06 8.65
CA ASP A 39 18.72 11.32 9.24
C ASP A 39 17.97 12.53 8.64
N TYR A 40 17.75 12.53 7.33
CA TYR A 40 16.93 13.55 6.67
C TYR A 40 15.53 13.66 7.28
N TYR A 41 14.79 12.54 7.40
CA TYR A 41 13.46 12.55 7.99
C TYR A 41 13.47 12.96 9.47
N LEU A 42 14.47 12.56 10.25
CA LEU A 42 14.57 12.92 11.65
C LEU A 42 14.90 14.41 11.85
N HIS A 43 15.66 15.03 10.93
CA HIS A 43 15.93 16.47 10.95
C HIS A 43 14.70 17.33 10.60
N LEU A 44 13.73 16.77 9.89
CA LEU A 44 12.48 17.46 9.57
C LEU A 44 11.50 17.53 10.77
N LEU A 45 11.79 16.84 11.87
CA LEU A 45 10.88 16.78 13.03
C LEU A 45 10.99 18.06 13.89
N PRO A 46 9.98 18.96 13.87
CA PRO A 46 10.03 20.14 14.71
C PRO A 46 9.78 19.78 16.19
N GLY A 47 10.50 20.44 17.07
CA GLY A 47 10.29 20.34 18.51
C GLY A 47 10.92 19.12 19.20
N ILE A 48 11.69 18.30 18.45
CA ILE A 48 12.44 17.18 19.01
C ILE A 48 13.82 17.08 18.32
N THR A 49 14.85 16.69 19.06
CA THR A 49 16.16 16.43 18.45
C THR A 49 16.17 15.07 17.76
N GLY A 50 16.92 14.96 16.66
CA GLY A 50 17.12 13.68 15.97
C GLY A 50 17.67 12.58 16.88
N TYR A 51 18.50 12.94 17.88
CA TYR A 51 18.99 12.00 18.88
C TYR A 51 17.86 11.36 19.70
N HIS A 52 16.95 12.16 20.28
CA HIS A 52 15.84 11.64 21.05
C HIS A 52 14.82 10.87 20.21
N ALA A 53 14.59 11.30 18.96
CA ALA A 53 13.74 10.57 18.03
C ALA A 53 14.34 9.19 17.69
N ARG A 54 15.66 9.14 17.45
CA ARG A 54 16.37 7.90 17.10
C ARG A 54 16.34 6.85 18.21
N GLN A 55 16.33 7.25 19.47
CA GLN A 55 16.22 6.31 20.61
C GLN A 55 14.89 5.54 20.64
N ARG A 56 13.85 6.07 20.00
CA ARG A 56 12.51 5.49 19.91
C ARG A 56 12.19 4.92 18.53
N LEU A 57 13.19 4.86 17.67
CA LEU A 57 13.09 4.31 16.32
C LEU A 57 13.84 2.97 16.23
N HIS A 58 13.12 1.90 15.91
CA HIS A 58 13.67 0.59 15.68
C HIS A 58 13.62 0.27 14.19
N LEU A 59 14.76 0.21 13.52
CA LEU A 59 14.88 -0.13 12.11
C LEU A 59 15.20 -1.62 11.98
N LEU A 60 14.34 -2.37 11.30
CA LEU A 60 14.49 -3.78 11.04
C LEU A 60 14.44 -4.04 9.53
N SER A 61 15.13 -5.05 9.05
CA SER A 61 15.11 -5.40 7.63
C SER A 61 15.05 -6.91 7.43
N CYS A 62 14.41 -7.31 6.32
CA CYS A 62 14.41 -8.68 5.83
C CYS A 62 15.74 -9.07 5.17
N TYR A 63 16.54 -8.09 4.74
CA TYR A 63 17.75 -8.28 3.91
C TYR A 63 17.45 -9.07 2.64
N ASP A 64 16.34 -8.72 1.96
CA ASP A 64 15.82 -9.45 0.83
C ASP A 64 15.24 -8.49 -0.23
N SER A 65 15.93 -8.36 -1.35
CA SER A 65 15.52 -7.55 -2.49
C SER A 65 14.64 -8.30 -3.50
N GLY A 66 14.24 -9.54 -3.20
CA GLY A 66 13.40 -10.36 -4.08
C GLY A 66 12.01 -9.73 -4.31
N HIS A 67 11.28 -10.25 -5.30
CA HIS A 67 10.01 -9.66 -5.75
C HIS A 67 8.79 -9.97 -4.87
N SER A 68 8.94 -10.83 -3.85
CA SER A 68 7.85 -11.10 -2.90
C SER A 68 7.47 -9.83 -2.13
N SER A 69 6.21 -9.73 -1.69
CA SER A 69 5.79 -8.61 -0.85
C SER A 69 6.55 -8.57 0.47
N LEU A 70 6.73 -7.38 1.03
CA LEU A 70 7.38 -7.21 2.34
C LEU A 70 6.71 -8.08 3.41
N THR A 71 5.39 -8.11 3.42
CA THR A 71 4.63 -8.90 4.40
C THR A 71 4.91 -10.39 4.28
N GLN A 72 5.01 -10.92 3.06
CA GLN A 72 5.41 -12.32 2.86
C GLN A 72 6.83 -12.58 3.36
N LYS A 73 7.78 -11.69 3.04
CA LYS A 73 9.16 -11.78 3.54
C LYS A 73 9.22 -11.82 5.06
N ILE A 74 8.42 -11.00 5.74
CA ILE A 74 8.34 -11.01 7.21
C ILE A 74 7.75 -12.33 7.72
N LEU A 75 6.65 -12.79 7.12
CA LEU A 75 5.98 -14.03 7.50
C LEU A 75 6.89 -15.26 7.39
N ASP A 76 7.77 -15.28 6.41
CA ASP A 76 8.74 -16.36 6.18
C ASP A 76 9.94 -16.30 7.15
N ARG A 77 10.01 -15.29 8.03
CA ARG A 77 11.12 -15.06 8.95
C ARG A 77 10.69 -15.01 10.42
N PRO A 78 10.49 -16.16 11.07
CA PRO A 78 10.03 -16.22 12.48
C PRO A 78 10.91 -15.43 13.45
N ARG A 79 12.23 -15.40 13.20
CA ARG A 79 13.18 -14.60 14.01
C ARG A 79 12.93 -13.10 13.89
N LEU A 80 12.55 -12.62 12.69
CA LEU A 80 12.22 -11.21 12.49
C LEU A 80 10.90 -10.86 13.20
N ILE A 81 9.90 -11.73 13.14
CA ILE A 81 8.64 -11.56 13.89
C ILE A 81 8.94 -11.47 15.41
N HIS A 82 9.81 -12.31 15.92
CA HIS A 82 10.23 -12.22 17.32
C HIS A 82 10.91 -10.88 17.63
N ARG A 83 11.82 -10.43 16.79
CA ARG A 83 12.50 -9.11 16.94
C ARG A 83 11.52 -7.95 16.91
N ILE A 84 10.51 -7.99 16.03
CA ILE A 84 9.44 -6.97 15.99
C ILE A 84 8.71 -6.93 17.32
N LYS A 85 8.28 -8.07 17.85
CA LYS A 85 7.61 -8.15 19.16
C LYS A 85 8.48 -7.63 20.29
N SER A 86 9.77 -7.99 20.30
CA SER A 86 10.73 -7.55 21.34
C SER A 86 11.06 -6.07 21.27
N ALA A 87 10.83 -5.41 20.13
CA ALA A 87 11.03 -3.97 19.97
C ALA A 87 9.86 -3.13 20.50
N ILE A 88 8.75 -3.76 20.87
CA ILE A 88 7.61 -3.07 21.49
C ILE A 88 7.86 -2.98 22.99
N PRO A 89 7.97 -1.77 23.57
CA PRO A 89 8.23 -1.63 25.00
C PRO A 89 7.07 -2.18 25.84
N ALA A 90 7.39 -2.75 26.99
CA ALA A 90 6.40 -3.26 27.92
C ALA A 90 5.39 -2.16 28.32
N GLY A 91 4.10 -2.53 28.35
CA GLY A 91 3.02 -1.60 28.71
C GLY A 91 2.58 -0.64 27.59
N HIS A 92 3.20 -0.70 26.42
CA HIS A 92 2.77 0.11 25.27
C HIS A 92 1.66 -0.58 24.50
N ILE A 93 0.69 0.22 24.03
CA ILE A 93 -0.31 -0.20 23.05
C ILE A 93 0.30 -0.02 21.68
N ALA A 94 0.32 -1.09 20.89
CA ALA A 94 0.88 -1.08 19.53
C ALA A 94 -0.17 -1.50 18.49
N HIS A 95 -0.01 -1.01 17.28
CA HIS A 95 -0.79 -1.43 16.11
C HIS A 95 0.10 -1.55 14.87
N LEU A 96 -0.34 -2.33 13.91
CA LEU A 96 0.32 -2.47 12.62
C LEU A 96 -0.25 -1.44 11.64
N ALA A 97 0.62 -0.58 11.10
CA ALA A 97 0.29 0.35 10.02
C ALA A 97 0.89 -0.18 8.71
N CYS A 98 0.07 -0.31 7.69
CA CYS A 98 0.45 -0.81 6.36
C CYS A 98 -0.04 0.15 5.28
N PHE A 99 0.63 0.14 4.13
CA PHE A 99 0.17 0.90 2.96
C PHE A 99 -1.15 0.34 2.41
N ASN A 100 -1.22 -1.00 2.28
CA ASN A 100 -2.43 -1.74 1.92
C ASN A 100 -2.67 -2.83 2.96
N VAL A 101 -3.93 -3.17 3.19
CA VAL A 101 -4.32 -4.27 4.08
C VAL A 101 -4.95 -5.39 3.25
N THR A 102 -4.21 -6.47 3.10
CA THR A 102 -4.61 -7.69 2.40
C THR A 102 -4.71 -8.86 3.41
N PRO A 103 -5.13 -10.06 2.99
CA PRO A 103 -5.08 -11.24 3.86
C PRO A 103 -3.69 -11.55 4.44
N LEU A 104 -2.60 -11.12 3.76
CA LEU A 104 -1.24 -11.29 4.28
C LEU A 104 -0.99 -10.40 5.50
N GLU A 105 -1.36 -9.12 5.43
CA GLU A 105 -1.23 -8.19 6.56
C GLU A 105 -2.09 -8.62 7.74
N ARG A 106 -3.29 -9.15 7.49
CA ARG A 106 -4.11 -9.76 8.55
C ARG A 106 -3.39 -10.95 9.20
N SER A 107 -2.78 -11.83 8.40
CA SER A 107 -2.02 -12.98 8.90
C SER A 107 -0.82 -12.54 9.74
N LEU A 108 -0.12 -11.49 9.30
CA LEU A 108 1.00 -10.92 10.05
C LEU A 108 0.52 -10.30 11.38
N ALA A 109 -0.57 -9.54 11.35
CA ALA A 109 -1.15 -8.94 12.55
C ALA A 109 -1.53 -10.00 13.60
N VAL A 110 -2.17 -11.10 13.17
CA VAL A 110 -2.49 -12.24 14.05
C VAL A 110 -1.23 -12.86 14.64
N ARG A 111 -0.18 -13.08 13.84
CA ARG A 111 1.10 -13.61 14.33
C ARG A 111 1.82 -12.65 15.30
N LEU A 112 1.69 -11.36 15.08
CA LEU A 112 2.25 -10.34 15.98
C LEU A 112 1.39 -10.16 17.25
N GLY A 113 0.10 -10.48 17.19
CA GLY A 113 -0.86 -10.20 18.25
C GLY A 113 -1.23 -8.71 18.33
N LEU A 114 -1.24 -8.03 17.16
CA LEU A 114 -1.48 -6.59 17.04
C LEU A 114 -2.72 -6.31 16.20
N PRO A 115 -3.51 -5.26 16.53
CA PRO A 115 -4.52 -4.76 15.61
C PRO A 115 -3.88 -4.12 14.38
N VAL A 116 -4.60 -4.13 13.24
CA VAL A 116 -4.20 -3.45 12.00
C VAL A 116 -4.95 -2.13 11.89
N TYR A 117 -4.22 -1.07 11.59
CA TYR A 117 -4.83 0.19 11.18
C TYR A 117 -5.12 0.14 9.68
N GLY A 118 -6.39 -0.10 9.32
CA GLY A 118 -6.84 -0.19 7.94
C GLY A 118 -8.19 -0.87 7.79
N CYS A 119 -8.68 -0.96 6.56
CA CYS A 119 -9.94 -1.62 6.26
C CYS A 119 -9.83 -3.15 6.35
N ASP A 120 -10.96 -3.82 6.61
CA ASP A 120 -11.03 -5.28 6.58
C ASP A 120 -10.59 -5.80 5.19
N PRO A 121 -9.60 -6.70 5.12
CA PRO A 121 -9.19 -7.33 3.85
C PRO A 121 -10.32 -8.02 3.09
N ALA A 122 -11.38 -8.47 3.76
CA ALA A 122 -12.55 -9.04 3.12
C ALA A 122 -13.29 -8.02 2.22
N LEU A 123 -13.10 -6.72 2.48
CA LEU A 123 -13.69 -5.63 1.70
C LEU A 123 -12.79 -5.16 0.55
N TYR A 124 -11.59 -5.74 0.38
CA TYR A 124 -10.59 -5.34 -0.62
C TYR A 124 -11.18 -5.20 -2.04
N LYS A 125 -12.06 -6.13 -2.43
CA LYS A 125 -12.74 -6.12 -3.72
C LYS A 125 -13.45 -4.81 -4.02
N TRP A 126 -13.99 -4.12 -3.02
CA TRP A 126 -14.72 -2.87 -3.20
C TRP A 126 -13.81 -1.68 -3.52
N GLY A 127 -12.50 -1.82 -3.28
CA GLY A 127 -11.48 -0.86 -3.66
C GLY A 127 -11.00 -0.97 -5.11
N THR A 128 -11.38 -2.02 -5.86
CA THR A 128 -11.03 -2.17 -7.27
C THR A 128 -11.81 -1.18 -8.14
N LYS A 129 -11.29 -0.89 -9.35
CA LYS A 129 -11.92 0.08 -10.25
C LYS A 129 -13.31 -0.37 -10.71
N SER A 130 -13.49 -1.66 -11.01
CA SER A 130 -14.78 -2.21 -11.42
C SER A 130 -15.82 -2.14 -10.29
N ARG A 131 -15.42 -2.52 -9.06
CA ARG A 131 -16.35 -2.52 -7.94
C ARG A 131 -16.68 -1.12 -7.42
N SER A 132 -15.72 -0.19 -7.42
CA SER A 132 -16.01 1.20 -7.08
C SER A 132 -16.98 1.84 -8.07
N ARG A 133 -16.87 1.52 -9.37
CA ARG A 133 -17.87 1.95 -10.37
C ARG A 133 -19.25 1.35 -10.10
N GLN A 134 -19.34 0.09 -9.65
CA GLN A 134 -20.61 -0.50 -9.25
C GLN A 134 -21.22 0.25 -8.06
N VAL A 135 -20.43 0.58 -7.04
CA VAL A 135 -20.91 1.39 -5.91
C VAL A 135 -21.46 2.74 -6.37
N PHE A 136 -20.78 3.43 -7.31
CA PHE A 136 -21.29 4.68 -7.86
C PHE A 136 -22.61 4.51 -8.60
N LYS A 137 -22.78 3.41 -9.36
CA LYS A 137 -24.06 3.08 -10.03
C LYS A 137 -25.17 2.84 -8.99
N ASP A 138 -24.89 2.07 -7.97
CA ASP A 138 -25.84 1.74 -6.90
C ASP A 138 -26.26 2.99 -6.10
N CYS A 139 -25.36 3.99 -6.02
CA CYS A 139 -25.65 5.29 -5.41
C CYS A 139 -26.24 6.33 -6.38
N ASN A 140 -26.58 5.95 -7.61
CA ASN A 140 -27.08 6.84 -8.66
C ASN A 140 -26.16 8.05 -8.95
N MET A 141 -24.86 7.86 -8.80
CA MET A 141 -23.86 8.91 -9.12
C MET A 141 -23.54 8.94 -10.61
N LEU A 142 -23.31 10.13 -11.13
CA LEU A 142 -22.85 10.32 -12.50
C LEU A 142 -21.44 9.79 -12.64
N LEU A 143 -21.19 8.95 -13.64
CA LEU A 143 -19.89 8.42 -13.98
C LEU A 143 -19.76 8.30 -15.51
N PRO A 144 -18.53 8.38 -16.04
CA PRO A 144 -18.31 8.15 -17.47
C PRO A 144 -18.79 6.77 -17.90
N ASP A 145 -19.37 6.65 -19.09
CA ASP A 145 -19.73 5.37 -19.66
C ASP A 145 -18.51 4.45 -19.80
N GLY A 146 -18.73 3.15 -19.69
CA GLY A 146 -17.69 2.15 -19.78
C GLY A 146 -18.19 0.76 -19.42
N PHE A 147 -17.29 -0.19 -19.49
CA PHE A 147 -17.52 -1.60 -19.21
C PHE A 147 -16.57 -2.06 -18.13
N GLU A 148 -17.05 -2.90 -17.23
CA GLU A 148 -16.32 -3.48 -16.13
C GLU A 148 -16.13 -4.99 -16.36
N ASP A 149 -15.19 -5.59 -15.59
CA ASP A 149 -14.95 -7.05 -15.57
C ASP A 149 -14.51 -7.63 -16.92
N VAL A 150 -13.93 -6.83 -17.82
CA VAL A 150 -13.39 -7.25 -19.10
C VAL A 150 -12.10 -8.05 -18.88
N LYS A 151 -11.99 -9.28 -19.44
CA LYS A 151 -10.95 -10.24 -19.06
C LYS A 151 -9.96 -10.59 -20.16
N ASN A 152 -10.29 -10.33 -21.41
CA ASN A 152 -9.48 -10.72 -22.56
C ASN A 152 -9.59 -9.72 -23.71
N GLU A 153 -8.72 -9.87 -24.71
CA GLU A 153 -8.63 -8.97 -25.85
C GLU A 153 -9.96 -8.88 -26.64
N ALA A 154 -10.62 -10.00 -26.86
CA ALA A 154 -11.89 -10.01 -27.60
C ALA A 154 -12.98 -9.22 -26.89
N GLU A 155 -13.06 -9.32 -25.58
CA GLU A 155 -13.98 -8.52 -24.76
C GLU A 155 -13.61 -7.04 -24.75
N ILE A 156 -12.31 -6.69 -24.72
CA ILE A 156 -11.84 -5.30 -24.86
C ILE A 156 -12.31 -4.73 -26.22
N ILE A 157 -12.09 -5.43 -27.30
CA ILE A 157 -12.50 -5.01 -28.65
C ILE A 157 -14.02 -4.82 -28.71
N ALA A 158 -14.79 -5.77 -28.20
CA ALA A 158 -16.26 -5.68 -28.17
C ALA A 158 -16.73 -4.47 -27.35
N ALA A 159 -16.13 -4.23 -26.19
CA ALA A 159 -16.45 -3.08 -25.34
C ALA A 159 -16.14 -1.75 -26.01
N LEU A 160 -14.97 -1.63 -26.68
CA LEU A 160 -14.59 -0.43 -27.44
C LEU A 160 -15.57 -0.16 -28.59
N ILE A 161 -15.93 -1.19 -29.36
CA ILE A 161 -16.92 -1.08 -30.45
C ILE A 161 -18.27 -0.61 -29.90
N ALA A 162 -18.75 -1.20 -28.81
CA ALA A 162 -20.01 -0.85 -28.18
C ALA A 162 -20.00 0.59 -27.67
N LEU A 163 -18.89 1.03 -27.06
CA LEU A 163 -18.72 2.39 -26.57
C LEU A 163 -18.74 3.40 -27.72
N LYS A 164 -18.05 3.11 -28.83
CA LYS A 164 -18.06 3.96 -30.04
C LYS A 164 -19.45 4.06 -30.66
N LYS A 165 -20.20 2.94 -30.71
CA LYS A 165 -21.59 2.95 -31.23
C LYS A 165 -22.50 3.82 -30.36
N LYS A 166 -22.35 3.75 -29.04
CA LYS A 166 -23.13 4.58 -28.09
C LYS A 166 -22.76 6.05 -28.17
N HIS A 167 -21.49 6.36 -28.41
CA HIS A 167 -20.94 7.72 -28.48
C HIS A 167 -20.15 7.93 -29.78
N PRO A 168 -20.81 8.22 -30.93
CA PRO A 168 -20.13 8.35 -32.22
C PRO A 168 -19.03 9.43 -32.26
N ALA A 169 -19.16 10.48 -31.46
CA ALA A 169 -18.16 11.54 -31.37
C ALA A 169 -16.94 11.18 -30.50
N LEU A 170 -16.93 10.01 -29.85
CA LEU A 170 -15.83 9.61 -28.99
C LEU A 170 -14.54 9.33 -29.81
N ASN A 171 -13.47 10.03 -29.51
CA ASN A 171 -12.19 9.89 -30.20
C ASN A 171 -11.18 9.03 -29.44
N LYS A 172 -11.34 8.94 -28.12
CA LYS A 172 -10.41 8.19 -27.25
C LYS A 172 -11.15 7.44 -26.15
N ALA A 173 -10.66 6.28 -25.80
CA ALA A 173 -11.09 5.51 -24.63
C ALA A 173 -9.89 5.18 -23.75
N VAL A 174 -10.11 5.00 -22.45
CA VAL A 174 -9.07 4.59 -21.51
C VAL A 174 -9.38 3.16 -21.05
N ILE A 175 -8.42 2.28 -21.25
CA ILE A 175 -8.44 0.92 -20.75
C ILE A 175 -7.61 0.90 -19.46
N LYS A 176 -8.16 0.34 -18.38
CA LYS A 176 -7.49 0.33 -17.08
C LYS A 176 -7.45 -1.09 -16.53
N MET A 177 -6.32 -1.50 -15.98
CA MET A 177 -6.29 -2.69 -15.14
C MET A 177 -7.18 -2.45 -13.91
N ASP A 178 -7.95 -3.46 -13.52
CA ASP A 178 -8.91 -3.36 -12.41
C ASP A 178 -8.19 -3.06 -11.09
N ASP A 179 -7.08 -3.74 -10.85
CA ASP A 179 -6.16 -3.49 -9.76
C ASP A 179 -4.78 -3.17 -10.33
N GLY A 180 -4.15 -2.11 -9.88
CA GLY A 180 -2.88 -1.64 -10.40
C GLY A 180 -2.25 -0.59 -9.53
N PHE A 181 -0.93 -0.46 -9.66
CA PHE A 181 -0.12 0.41 -8.84
C PHE A 181 0.01 1.80 -9.46
N SER A 182 -0.44 2.83 -8.74
CA SER A 182 -0.36 4.23 -9.17
C SER A 182 -1.01 4.46 -10.56
N GLY A 183 -0.33 5.09 -11.52
CA GLY A 183 -0.79 5.27 -12.91
C GLY A 183 -0.46 4.12 -13.85
N GLU A 184 0.17 3.04 -13.37
CA GLU A 184 0.49 1.88 -14.18
C GLU A 184 -0.76 1.08 -14.56
N GLY A 185 -0.70 0.37 -15.67
CA GLY A 185 -1.81 -0.44 -16.17
C GLY A 185 -2.95 0.37 -16.80
N ASN A 186 -2.66 1.58 -17.26
CA ASN A 186 -3.57 2.38 -18.07
C ASN A 186 -3.08 2.43 -19.52
N ALA A 187 -3.99 2.23 -20.47
CA ALA A 187 -3.73 2.41 -21.89
C ALA A 187 -4.77 3.35 -22.50
N ILE A 188 -4.35 4.17 -23.45
CA ILE A 188 -5.24 5.05 -24.22
C ILE A 188 -5.43 4.43 -25.59
N PHE A 189 -6.68 4.16 -25.92
CA PHE A 189 -7.08 3.74 -27.27
C PHE A 189 -7.62 4.94 -28.04
N SER A 190 -7.15 5.13 -29.26
CA SER A 190 -7.66 6.13 -30.20
C SER A 190 -8.46 5.42 -31.31
N TYR A 191 -9.69 5.89 -31.56
CA TYR A 191 -10.58 5.36 -32.59
C TYR A 191 -10.17 5.81 -33.97
#